data_ca3abde930092620719a062fc8b3bbf5
#
_entry.id   ca3abde930092620719a062fc8b3bbf5
#
_cell.length_a   1.000
_cell.length_b   1.000
_cell.length_c   1.000
_cell.angle_alpha   90.00
_cell.angle_beta   90.00
_cell.angle_gamma   90.00
#
_symmetry.space_group_name_H-M   'P 1'
#
loop_
_entity.id
_entity.type
_entity.pdbx_description
1 polymer ?
#
loop_
_entity_poly.entity_id
_entity_poly.type
_entity_poly.pdbx_seq_one_letter_code
_entity_poly.pdbx_strand_id
1 'polypeptide(L)'
;MADKEILAAEAGSATIESLAGDRSARRPLEIFAAVFVAAGLIYSVHLGADALGASEAYSAWAAAKPGVCAIVRTPVLHDPGKQLLYYVVLHYYTRIFGLSEISLRSMSVIFSLTTLALVFALGCEMLDEHAALAAAAMWAFNPLAVVFAHTARMYPMFSAIALAHLLTLWRVRSRPGVIGAIGCGILGAAMPYTHLAGLLILGAEAAILLRDFVRGRRDTLAWMAIALAIGLFIPYIPVAIQQSQGLIYGHWLDYLGPPYNYPLAAKIAAALVAAGFTLWLVLGRAVERDADEPTRLLVAWIGLPTLAFIVGSVILHPMFNPRYLAPGMAAAALLIAASIGAWSTKWRNLLAAGFALACLIMLPFARSRPEPWRDLAAQVAAGGPSDPVFFEAGFVSNEDTANVANGGFPFGYYSVPFDYYFAGANPRIAIPGFDSETARMTIEERVSSAGGGWLVSWKEGGALNAELPDPKRFKADEKLRAERHPVGVVDL
;
A
#
# COMPACT_ATOMS: atom_id res chain seq x y z
N MET A 1 16.00 -37.01 59.81
CA MET A 1 15.56 -35.58 59.69
C MET A 1 16.25 -34.86 58.51
N ALA A 2 17.56 -35.09 58.31
CA ALA A 2 18.31 -34.45 57.21
C ALA A 2 17.75 -34.73 55.80
N ASP A 3 17.28 -35.96 55.52
CA ASP A 3 16.79 -36.33 54.19
C ASP A 3 15.46 -35.64 53.82
N LYS A 4 14.62 -35.25 54.77
CA LYS A 4 13.39 -34.48 54.49
C LYS A 4 13.65 -33.01 54.20
N GLU A 5 14.71 -32.44 54.76
CA GLU A 5 15.10 -31.05 54.48
C GLU A 5 15.77 -30.91 53.10
N ILE A 6 16.53 -31.91 52.67
CA ILE A 6 17.15 -31.95 51.36
C ILE A 6 16.07 -32.07 50.26
N LEU A 7 15.11 -33.00 50.42
CA LEU A 7 13.99 -33.16 49.49
C LEU A 7 13.08 -31.92 49.42
N ALA A 8 12.88 -31.20 50.51
CA ALA A 8 12.11 -29.95 50.51
C ALA A 8 12.87 -28.80 49.84
N ALA A 9 14.20 -28.75 49.96
CA ALA A 9 15.02 -27.76 49.27
C ALA A 9 15.10 -28.03 47.77
N GLU A 10 15.22 -29.30 47.35
CA GLU A 10 15.17 -29.67 45.92
C GLU A 10 13.81 -29.39 45.27
N ALA A 11 12.71 -29.70 45.97
CA ALA A 11 11.35 -29.37 45.49
C ALA A 11 11.10 -27.86 45.41
N GLY A 12 11.63 -27.09 46.37
CA GLY A 12 11.59 -25.63 46.36
C GLY A 12 12.38 -25.02 45.21
N SER A 13 13.59 -25.57 44.93
CA SER A 13 14.44 -25.16 43.82
C SER A 13 13.77 -25.45 42.46
N ALA A 14 13.23 -26.64 42.26
CA ALA A 14 12.53 -27.03 41.04
C ALA A 14 11.27 -26.17 40.80
N THR A 15 10.54 -25.76 41.86
CA THR A 15 9.39 -24.88 41.75
C THR A 15 9.82 -23.44 41.40
N ILE A 16 10.91 -22.94 41.97
CA ILE A 16 11.44 -21.62 41.68
C ILE A 16 12.00 -21.57 40.24
N GLU A 17 12.70 -22.60 39.77
CA GLU A 17 13.19 -22.74 38.41
C GLU A 17 12.04 -22.85 37.41
N SER A 18 10.95 -23.57 37.71
CA SER A 18 9.74 -23.64 36.91
C SER A 18 9.03 -22.28 36.80
N LEU A 19 8.90 -21.56 37.92
CA LEU A 19 8.33 -20.21 37.94
C LEU A 19 9.22 -19.15 37.24
N ALA A 20 10.54 -19.31 37.38
CA ALA A 20 11.51 -18.45 36.69
C ALA A 20 11.51 -18.71 35.15
N GLY A 21 11.44 -19.98 34.75
CA GLY A 21 11.28 -20.38 33.35
C GLY A 21 10.00 -19.84 32.72
N ASP A 22 8.87 -19.92 33.43
CA ASP A 22 7.58 -19.37 32.99
C ASP A 22 7.61 -17.83 32.87
N ARG A 23 8.27 -17.13 33.79
CA ARG A 23 8.48 -15.68 33.74
C ARG A 23 9.40 -15.24 32.60
N SER A 24 10.44 -15.98 32.30
CA SER A 24 11.35 -15.64 31.20
C SER A 24 10.69 -15.79 29.82
N ALA A 25 9.85 -16.80 29.66
CA ALA A 25 9.09 -17.04 28.45
C ALA A 25 7.94 -16.01 28.23
N ARG A 26 7.39 -15.46 29.31
CA ARG A 26 6.32 -14.44 29.21
C ARG A 26 6.83 -13.04 28.87
N ARG A 27 8.05 -12.71 29.26
CA ARG A 27 8.63 -11.36 29.11
C ARG A 27 8.65 -10.84 27.65
N PRO A 28 9.02 -11.61 26.63
CA PRO A 28 8.95 -11.16 25.23
C PRO A 28 7.52 -10.80 24.80
N LEU A 29 6.52 -11.58 25.20
CA LEU A 29 5.13 -11.32 24.87
C LEU A 29 4.60 -10.06 25.57
N GLU A 30 4.99 -9.80 26.82
CA GLU A 30 4.64 -8.57 27.55
C GLU A 30 5.24 -7.32 26.87
N ILE A 31 6.50 -7.39 26.44
CA ILE A 31 7.15 -6.30 25.71
C ILE A 31 6.45 -6.09 24.36
N PHE A 32 6.15 -7.18 23.63
CA PHE A 32 5.41 -7.09 22.38
C PHE A 32 4.04 -6.44 22.58
N ALA A 33 3.29 -6.84 23.63
CA ALA A 33 2.01 -6.23 23.97
C ALA A 33 2.13 -4.72 24.20
N ALA A 34 3.17 -4.27 24.91
CA ALA A 34 3.43 -2.85 25.11
C ALA A 34 3.74 -2.12 23.78
N VAL A 35 4.55 -2.71 22.90
CA VAL A 35 4.84 -2.19 21.55
C VAL A 35 3.54 -2.13 20.71
N PHE A 36 2.74 -3.17 20.78
CA PHE A 36 1.47 -3.26 20.04
C PHE A 36 0.46 -2.18 20.48
N VAL A 37 0.31 -1.97 21.78
CA VAL A 37 -0.54 -0.91 22.34
C VAL A 37 -0.01 0.48 21.94
N ALA A 38 1.31 0.70 22.07
CA ALA A 38 1.92 1.97 21.66
C ALA A 38 1.72 2.25 20.17
N ALA A 39 1.91 1.25 19.30
CA ALA A 39 1.62 1.35 17.88
C ALA A 39 0.14 1.65 17.63
N GLY A 40 -0.76 0.96 18.33
CA GLY A 40 -2.21 1.19 18.23
C GLY A 40 -2.61 2.61 18.58
N LEU A 41 -2.01 3.19 19.62
CA LEU A 41 -2.23 4.58 19.98
C LEU A 41 -1.73 5.53 18.88
N ILE A 42 -0.49 5.33 18.39
CA ILE A 42 0.11 6.16 17.33
C ILE A 42 -0.73 6.07 16.04
N TYR A 43 -1.14 4.87 15.64
CA TYR A 43 -1.91 4.65 14.42
C TYR A 43 -3.35 5.18 14.52
N SER A 44 -3.87 5.39 15.71
CA SER A 44 -5.25 5.87 15.93
C SER A 44 -5.36 7.38 16.14
N VAL A 45 -4.24 8.07 16.36
CA VAL A 45 -4.25 9.53 16.62
C VAL A 45 -4.53 10.28 15.31
N HIS A 46 -5.40 11.30 15.38
CA HIS A 46 -5.71 12.23 14.29
C HIS A 46 -6.32 11.63 13.02
N LEU A 47 -6.97 10.45 13.06
CA LEU A 47 -7.56 9.80 11.88
C LEU A 47 -8.60 10.66 11.14
N GLY A 48 -9.30 11.56 11.83
CA GLY A 48 -10.30 12.47 11.25
C GLY A 48 -9.83 13.91 11.10
N ALA A 49 -8.57 14.24 11.45
CA ALA A 49 -8.10 15.63 11.45
C ALA A 49 -7.98 16.17 10.02
N ASP A 50 -7.38 15.41 9.13
CA ASP A 50 -7.15 15.81 7.76
C ASP A 50 -8.29 15.31 6.86
N ALA A 51 -8.67 16.10 5.85
CA ALA A 51 -9.57 15.66 4.79
C ALA A 51 -9.02 14.41 4.06
N LEU A 52 -9.89 13.66 3.42
CA LEU A 52 -9.45 12.54 2.58
C LEU A 52 -8.65 13.08 1.39
N GLY A 53 -7.50 12.50 1.14
CA GLY A 53 -6.80 12.71 -0.11
C GLY A 53 -7.58 12.10 -1.29
N ALA A 54 -7.28 12.54 -2.53
CA ALA A 54 -8.00 12.11 -3.72
C ALA A 54 -8.12 10.59 -3.81
N SER A 55 -7.04 9.89 -3.54
CA SER A 55 -7.03 8.43 -3.60
C SER A 55 -7.84 7.75 -2.49
N GLU A 56 -8.00 8.38 -1.33
CA GLU A 56 -8.85 7.90 -0.23
C GLU A 56 -10.33 8.16 -0.53
N ALA A 57 -10.65 9.36 -1.04
CA ALA A 57 -12.01 9.71 -1.47
C ALA A 57 -12.50 8.77 -2.58
N TYR A 58 -11.61 8.38 -3.50
CA TYR A 58 -11.91 7.34 -4.47
C TYR A 58 -12.24 5.99 -3.82
N SER A 59 -11.52 5.62 -2.76
CA SER A 59 -11.84 4.41 -1.98
C SER A 59 -13.22 4.50 -1.32
N ALA A 60 -13.58 5.67 -0.78
CA ALA A 60 -14.89 5.94 -0.21
C ALA A 60 -15.98 5.85 -1.28
N TRP A 61 -15.77 6.46 -2.45
CA TRP A 61 -16.70 6.41 -3.58
C TRP A 61 -16.92 4.98 -4.09
N ALA A 62 -15.83 4.19 -4.18
CA ALA A 62 -15.93 2.79 -4.56
C ALA A 62 -16.71 1.96 -3.51
N ALA A 63 -16.45 2.20 -2.22
CA ALA A 63 -17.14 1.52 -1.14
C ALA A 63 -18.65 1.90 -1.05
N ALA A 64 -19.01 3.12 -1.48
CA ALA A 64 -20.40 3.59 -1.50
C ALA A 64 -21.27 2.96 -2.61
N LYS A 65 -20.70 2.19 -3.54
CA LYS A 65 -21.45 1.53 -4.61
C LYS A 65 -22.49 0.55 -4.05
N PRO A 66 -23.61 0.32 -4.77
CA PRO A 66 -24.74 -0.46 -4.24
C PRO A 66 -24.42 -1.95 -4.03
N GLY A 67 -23.33 -2.46 -4.58
CA GLY A 67 -22.90 -3.84 -4.39
C GLY A 67 -21.67 -4.24 -5.19
N VAL A 68 -21.21 -5.47 -5.02
CA VAL A 68 -19.96 -5.99 -5.60
C VAL A 68 -19.92 -5.86 -7.12
N CYS A 69 -21.03 -6.16 -7.82
CA CYS A 69 -21.08 -6.01 -9.29
C CYS A 69 -20.86 -4.56 -9.74
N ALA A 70 -21.39 -3.58 -9.00
CA ALA A 70 -21.19 -2.18 -9.30
C ALA A 70 -19.76 -1.73 -8.97
N ILE A 71 -19.14 -2.29 -7.92
CA ILE A 71 -17.73 -2.08 -7.61
C ILE A 71 -16.84 -2.60 -8.74
N VAL A 72 -17.10 -3.79 -9.27
CA VAL A 72 -16.32 -4.34 -10.39
C VAL A 72 -16.47 -3.47 -11.63
N ARG A 73 -17.71 -3.17 -12.02
CA ARG A 73 -18.02 -2.50 -13.29
C ARG A 73 -17.55 -1.05 -13.37
N THR A 74 -17.40 -0.38 -12.25
CA THR A 74 -17.08 1.05 -12.24
C THR A 74 -15.69 1.32 -11.66
N PRO A 75 -15.43 1.23 -10.32
CA PRO A 75 -14.14 1.60 -9.78
C PRO A 75 -13.01 0.67 -10.19
N VAL A 76 -13.25 -0.65 -10.23
CA VAL A 76 -12.19 -1.63 -10.48
C VAL A 76 -11.74 -1.59 -11.94
N LEU A 77 -12.65 -1.49 -12.89
CA LEU A 77 -12.32 -1.46 -14.32
C LEU A 77 -11.69 -0.15 -14.76
N HIS A 78 -11.95 0.97 -14.08
CA HIS A 78 -11.49 2.30 -14.48
C HIS A 78 -10.30 2.82 -13.67
N ASP A 79 -9.89 2.15 -12.59
CA ASP A 79 -8.72 2.54 -11.81
C ASP A 79 -7.62 1.47 -11.92
N PRO A 80 -6.67 1.67 -12.84
CA PRO A 80 -5.62 0.70 -13.09
C PRO A 80 -4.76 0.49 -11.83
N GLY A 81 -4.45 -0.78 -11.55
CA GLY A 81 -3.62 -1.18 -10.40
C GLY A 81 -4.39 -1.35 -9.08
N LYS A 82 -5.68 -1.02 -9.02
CA LYS A 82 -6.51 -1.17 -7.83
C LYS A 82 -7.44 -2.37 -7.97
N GLN A 83 -7.34 -3.29 -7.02
CA GLN A 83 -7.95 -4.60 -7.15
C GLN A 83 -9.22 -4.74 -6.30
N LEU A 84 -10.05 -5.71 -6.66
CA LEU A 84 -11.40 -5.90 -6.17
C LEU A 84 -11.51 -6.10 -4.65
N LEU A 85 -10.64 -6.94 -4.07
CA LEU A 85 -10.85 -7.44 -2.70
C LEU A 85 -10.86 -6.33 -1.66
N TYR A 86 -9.97 -5.35 -1.78
CA TYR A 86 -9.95 -4.22 -0.86
C TYR A 86 -11.26 -3.43 -0.87
N TYR A 87 -11.82 -3.13 -2.04
CA TYR A 87 -13.06 -2.37 -2.14
C TYR A 87 -14.29 -3.14 -1.66
N VAL A 88 -14.30 -4.45 -1.86
CA VAL A 88 -15.36 -5.31 -1.32
C VAL A 88 -15.33 -5.34 0.20
N VAL A 89 -14.14 -5.52 0.79
CA VAL A 89 -13.99 -5.51 2.26
C VAL A 89 -14.35 -4.13 2.80
N LEU A 90 -13.89 -3.06 2.17
CA LEU A 90 -14.20 -1.69 2.58
C LEU A 90 -15.71 -1.39 2.46
N HIS A 91 -16.37 -1.87 1.40
CA HIS A 91 -17.81 -1.72 1.21
C HIS A 91 -18.61 -2.31 2.39
N TYR A 92 -18.32 -3.54 2.80
CA TYR A 92 -19.03 -4.15 3.93
C TYR A 92 -18.63 -3.51 5.26
N TYR A 93 -17.35 -3.11 5.40
CA TYR A 93 -16.89 -2.40 6.59
C TYR A 93 -17.60 -1.06 6.78
N THR A 94 -17.72 -0.26 5.73
CA THR A 94 -18.39 1.05 5.79
C THR A 94 -19.91 0.95 5.96
N ARG A 95 -20.53 -0.17 5.59
CA ARG A 95 -21.95 -0.42 5.93
C ARG A 95 -22.20 -0.59 7.42
N ILE A 96 -21.18 -1.02 8.16
CA ILE A 96 -21.27 -1.20 9.62
C ILE A 96 -20.83 0.09 10.33
N PHE A 97 -19.74 0.70 9.90
CA PHE A 97 -19.08 1.80 10.61
C PHE A 97 -19.29 3.18 9.97
N GLY A 98 -19.99 3.26 8.82
CA GLY A 98 -20.20 4.49 8.07
C GLY A 98 -19.03 4.87 7.16
N LEU A 99 -19.20 5.99 6.43
CA LEU A 99 -18.25 6.49 5.43
C LEU A 99 -17.40 7.67 5.93
N SER A 100 -17.29 7.91 7.23
CA SER A 100 -16.44 8.98 7.76
C SER A 100 -14.96 8.70 7.56
N GLU A 101 -14.12 9.74 7.57
CA GLU A 101 -12.65 9.64 7.48
C GLU A 101 -12.09 8.66 8.52
N ILE A 102 -12.60 8.77 9.76
CA ILE A 102 -12.21 7.87 10.86
C ILE A 102 -12.54 6.43 10.52
N SER A 103 -13.75 6.16 10.04
CA SER A 103 -14.17 4.81 9.68
C SER A 103 -13.30 4.25 8.55
N LEU A 104 -13.08 5.00 7.48
CA LEU A 104 -12.29 4.57 6.35
C LEU A 104 -10.85 4.23 6.74
N ARG A 105 -10.20 5.10 7.55
CA ARG A 105 -8.82 4.92 8.01
C ARG A 105 -8.69 3.88 9.11
N SER A 106 -9.71 3.68 9.95
CA SER A 106 -9.66 2.66 11.01
C SER A 106 -9.52 1.24 10.46
N MET A 107 -10.06 0.94 9.28
CA MET A 107 -9.80 -0.34 8.61
C MET A 107 -8.30 -0.52 8.31
N SER A 108 -7.62 0.54 7.86
CA SER A 108 -6.17 0.52 7.63
C SER A 108 -5.38 0.33 8.92
N VAL A 109 -5.82 0.95 10.03
CA VAL A 109 -5.23 0.73 11.37
C VAL A 109 -5.33 -0.74 11.77
N ILE A 110 -6.50 -1.35 11.62
CA ILE A 110 -6.71 -2.77 11.94
C ILE A 110 -5.73 -3.66 11.16
N PHE A 111 -5.61 -3.45 9.85
CA PHE A 111 -4.68 -4.23 9.03
C PHE A 111 -3.20 -3.91 9.31
N SER A 112 -2.86 -2.68 9.69
CA SER A 112 -1.50 -2.31 10.11
C SER A 112 -1.11 -3.00 11.42
N LEU A 113 -2.00 -3.08 12.38
CA LEU A 113 -1.81 -3.81 13.63
C LEU A 113 -1.75 -5.33 13.38
N THR A 114 -2.56 -5.85 12.46
CA THR A 114 -2.47 -7.24 12.02
C THR A 114 -1.11 -7.53 11.39
N THR A 115 -0.60 -6.63 10.54
CA THR A 115 0.74 -6.72 9.97
C THR A 115 1.81 -6.77 11.05
N LEU A 116 1.73 -5.91 12.06
CA LEU A 116 2.64 -5.90 13.21
C LEU A 116 2.63 -7.22 13.98
N ALA A 117 1.44 -7.77 14.25
CA ALA A 117 1.29 -9.07 14.90
C ALA A 117 1.91 -10.21 14.07
N LEU A 118 1.76 -10.14 12.74
CA LEU A 118 2.33 -11.13 11.81
C LEU A 118 3.86 -11.01 11.71
N VAL A 119 4.42 -9.81 11.76
CA VAL A 119 5.89 -9.60 11.84
C VAL A 119 6.43 -10.29 13.10
N PHE A 120 5.79 -10.08 14.25
CA PHE A 120 6.21 -10.74 15.49
C PHE A 120 6.07 -12.27 15.40
N ALA A 121 4.94 -12.78 14.92
CA ALA A 121 4.69 -14.21 14.78
C ALA A 121 5.69 -14.89 13.82
N LEU A 122 5.96 -14.26 12.66
CA LEU A 122 6.98 -14.74 11.72
C LEU A 122 8.37 -14.74 12.33
N GLY A 123 8.72 -13.68 13.07
CA GLY A 123 9.99 -13.60 13.78
C GLY A 123 10.17 -14.72 14.80
N CYS A 124 9.13 -15.04 15.58
CA CYS A 124 9.15 -16.14 16.55
C CYS A 124 9.29 -17.51 15.85
N GLU A 125 8.68 -17.71 14.67
CA GLU A 125 8.74 -19.00 13.98
C GLU A 125 9.97 -19.17 13.06
N MET A 126 10.47 -18.10 12.50
CA MET A 126 11.58 -18.14 11.54
C MET A 126 12.93 -17.83 12.16
N LEU A 127 12.96 -17.08 13.25
CA LEU A 127 14.17 -16.57 13.90
C LEU A 127 14.18 -16.96 15.39
N ASP A 128 14.20 -15.96 16.27
CA ASP A 128 14.08 -16.10 17.71
C ASP A 128 13.20 -14.98 18.30
N GLU A 129 12.76 -15.12 19.54
CA GLU A 129 11.86 -14.16 20.19
C GLU A 129 12.47 -12.75 20.31
N HIS A 130 13.77 -12.61 20.46
CA HIS A 130 14.43 -11.30 20.53
C HIS A 130 14.53 -10.65 19.16
N ALA A 131 14.81 -11.42 18.11
CA ALA A 131 14.76 -10.94 16.74
C ALA A 131 13.33 -10.57 16.34
N ALA A 132 12.34 -11.35 16.78
CA ALA A 132 10.92 -11.03 16.57
C ALA A 132 10.53 -9.70 17.21
N LEU A 133 10.95 -9.45 18.46
CA LEU A 133 10.73 -8.18 19.15
C LEU A 133 11.42 -7.01 18.45
N ALA A 134 12.67 -7.20 18.03
CA ALA A 134 13.42 -6.17 17.31
C ALA A 134 12.74 -5.83 15.98
N ALA A 135 12.33 -6.82 15.20
CA ALA A 135 11.61 -6.63 13.95
C ALA A 135 10.26 -5.93 14.17
N ALA A 136 9.50 -6.37 15.18
CA ALA A 136 8.22 -5.76 15.53
C ALA A 136 8.37 -4.30 15.96
N ALA A 137 9.37 -3.96 16.78
CA ALA A 137 9.64 -2.59 17.20
C ALA A 137 10.07 -1.71 16.00
N MET A 138 10.95 -2.23 15.15
CA MET A 138 11.37 -1.52 13.93
C MET A 138 10.18 -1.24 13.00
N TRP A 139 9.28 -2.20 12.83
CA TRP A 139 8.09 -2.00 11.99
C TRP A 139 7.06 -1.08 12.65
N ALA A 140 6.75 -1.28 13.94
CA ALA A 140 5.72 -0.52 14.67
C ALA A 140 5.94 1.00 14.59
N PHE A 141 7.18 1.44 14.67
CA PHE A 141 7.53 2.86 14.68
C PHE A 141 8.06 3.36 13.33
N ASN A 142 8.05 2.52 12.29
CA ASN A 142 8.44 2.93 10.95
C ASN A 142 7.49 4.02 10.43
N PRO A 143 8.00 5.17 9.97
CA PRO A 143 7.16 6.25 9.42
C PRO A 143 6.22 5.79 8.31
N LEU A 144 6.65 4.86 7.45
CA LEU A 144 5.80 4.31 6.37
C LEU A 144 4.65 3.46 6.92
N ALA A 145 4.87 2.68 7.99
CA ALA A 145 3.81 1.93 8.65
C ALA A 145 2.73 2.86 9.22
N VAL A 146 3.15 4.02 9.78
CA VAL A 146 2.25 5.06 10.26
C VAL A 146 1.48 5.71 9.11
N VAL A 147 2.15 6.08 8.02
CA VAL A 147 1.50 6.63 6.82
C VAL A 147 0.48 5.64 6.26
N PHE A 148 0.82 4.36 6.17
CA PHE A 148 -0.10 3.33 5.71
C PHE A 148 -1.31 3.17 6.64
N ALA A 149 -1.12 3.23 7.95
CA ALA A 149 -2.21 3.17 8.91
C ALA A 149 -3.17 4.37 8.81
N HIS A 150 -2.65 5.54 8.48
CA HIS A 150 -3.42 6.77 8.34
C HIS A 150 -4.00 7.00 6.94
N THR A 151 -3.82 6.07 6.01
CA THR A 151 -4.31 6.21 4.63
C THR A 151 -5.35 5.14 4.33
N ALA A 152 -6.56 5.53 3.91
CA ALA A 152 -7.62 4.59 3.54
C ALA A 152 -7.36 3.93 2.18
N ARG A 153 -6.33 3.06 2.13
CA ARG A 153 -5.82 2.38 0.93
C ARG A 153 -5.52 0.91 1.21
N MET A 154 -5.36 0.15 0.13
CA MET A 154 -5.18 -1.30 0.17
C MET A 154 -3.84 -1.78 0.76
N TYR A 155 -2.83 -0.92 0.92
CA TYR A 155 -1.47 -1.34 1.31
C TYR A 155 -1.38 -2.06 2.66
N PRO A 156 -2.03 -1.60 3.75
CA PRO A 156 -2.05 -2.35 5.01
C PRO A 156 -2.69 -3.73 4.88
N MET A 157 -3.82 -3.82 4.18
CA MET A 157 -4.51 -5.08 3.94
C MET A 157 -3.65 -6.03 3.09
N PHE A 158 -3.00 -5.52 2.04
CA PHE A 158 -2.07 -6.29 1.22
C PHE A 158 -0.88 -6.82 2.05
N SER A 159 -0.30 -5.98 2.92
CA SER A 159 0.79 -6.39 3.81
C SER A 159 0.35 -7.47 4.78
N ALA A 160 -0.81 -7.33 5.40
CA ALA A 160 -1.35 -8.32 6.34
C ALA A 160 -1.60 -9.67 5.64
N ILE A 161 -2.25 -9.66 4.47
CA ILE A 161 -2.53 -10.88 3.70
C ILE A 161 -1.22 -11.55 3.26
N ALA A 162 -0.25 -10.77 2.75
CA ALA A 162 1.01 -11.29 2.26
C ALA A 162 1.86 -11.91 3.38
N LEU A 163 1.93 -11.27 4.55
CA LEU A 163 2.64 -11.86 5.70
C LEU A 163 1.89 -13.06 6.29
N ALA A 164 0.55 -13.06 6.30
CA ALA A 164 -0.23 -14.22 6.71
C ALA A 164 0.01 -15.40 5.74
N HIS A 165 0.09 -15.11 4.44
CA HIS A 165 0.46 -16.10 3.42
C HIS A 165 1.89 -16.64 3.65
N LEU A 166 2.88 -15.76 3.86
CA LEU A 166 4.26 -16.16 4.14
C LEU A 166 4.34 -17.04 5.40
N LEU A 167 3.62 -16.69 6.47
CA LEU A 167 3.55 -17.50 7.69
C LEU A 167 2.95 -18.88 7.43
N THR A 168 1.87 -18.95 6.66
CA THR A 168 1.23 -20.23 6.32
C THR A 168 2.10 -21.06 5.37
N LEU A 169 2.78 -20.43 4.40
CA LEU A 169 3.74 -21.10 3.53
C LEU A 169 4.91 -21.69 4.33
N TRP A 170 5.48 -20.92 5.27
CA TRP A 170 6.52 -21.38 6.17
C TRP A 170 6.07 -22.62 6.97
N ARG A 171 4.86 -22.54 7.53
CA ARG A 171 4.27 -23.67 8.29
C ARG A 171 4.02 -24.90 7.42
N VAL A 172 3.50 -24.72 6.19
CA VAL A 172 3.29 -25.83 5.25
C VAL A 172 4.60 -26.51 4.88
N ARG A 173 5.69 -25.76 4.75
CA ARG A 173 7.02 -26.30 4.45
C ARG A 173 7.65 -27.00 5.65
N SER A 174 7.43 -26.49 6.87
CA SER A 174 7.99 -27.02 8.12
C SER A 174 7.16 -28.19 8.67
N ARG A 175 5.84 -28.09 8.57
CA ARG A 175 4.84 -29.06 9.06
C ARG A 175 3.78 -29.30 8.00
N PRO A 176 4.06 -30.17 7.01
CA PRO A 176 3.15 -30.37 5.89
C PRO A 176 1.75 -30.82 6.30
N GLY A 177 0.71 -30.11 5.82
CA GLY A 177 -0.68 -30.41 6.09
C GLY A 177 -1.60 -29.84 5.00
N VAL A 178 -2.57 -30.63 4.55
CA VAL A 178 -3.46 -30.28 3.42
C VAL A 178 -4.30 -29.03 3.76
N ILE A 179 -4.85 -28.93 4.96
CA ILE A 179 -5.63 -27.77 5.39
C ILE A 179 -4.78 -26.50 5.38
N GLY A 180 -3.54 -26.60 5.86
CA GLY A 180 -2.58 -25.50 5.80
C GLY A 180 -2.26 -25.10 4.36
N ALA A 181 -2.08 -26.05 3.45
CA ALA A 181 -1.84 -25.78 2.03
C ALA A 181 -3.03 -25.11 1.35
N ILE A 182 -4.26 -25.52 1.65
CA ILE A 182 -5.48 -24.86 1.16
C ILE A 182 -5.55 -23.41 1.67
N GLY A 183 -5.37 -23.19 2.97
CA GLY A 183 -5.34 -21.86 3.56
C GLY A 183 -4.27 -20.95 2.96
N CYS A 184 -3.05 -21.50 2.76
CA CYS A 184 -1.95 -20.85 2.06
C CYS A 184 -2.36 -20.44 0.63
N GLY A 185 -2.96 -21.34 -0.14
CA GLY A 185 -3.42 -21.07 -1.50
C GLY A 185 -4.51 -19.99 -1.56
N ILE A 186 -5.45 -19.99 -0.63
CA ILE A 186 -6.50 -18.97 -0.54
C ILE A 186 -5.89 -17.58 -0.22
N LEU A 187 -4.98 -17.50 0.76
CA LEU A 187 -4.27 -16.27 1.08
C LEU A 187 -3.38 -15.83 -0.09
N GLY A 188 -2.74 -16.79 -0.78
CA GLY A 188 -1.97 -16.54 -1.98
C GLY A 188 -2.81 -15.90 -3.09
N ALA A 189 -4.02 -16.39 -3.33
CA ALA A 189 -4.96 -15.77 -4.28
C ALA A 189 -5.43 -14.38 -3.82
N ALA A 190 -5.68 -14.19 -2.52
CA ALA A 190 -6.12 -12.93 -1.97
C ALA A 190 -5.11 -11.78 -2.17
N MET A 191 -3.81 -12.10 -2.27
CA MET A 191 -2.78 -11.10 -2.56
C MET A 191 -3.03 -10.35 -3.88
N PRO A 192 -3.07 -11.00 -5.06
CA PRO A 192 -3.29 -10.32 -6.33
C PRO A 192 -4.72 -9.75 -6.46
N TYR A 193 -5.72 -10.28 -5.76
CA TYR A 193 -7.03 -9.65 -5.64
C TYR A 193 -7.02 -8.37 -4.80
N THR A 194 -5.98 -8.15 -3.99
CA THR A 194 -5.77 -6.92 -3.22
C THR A 194 -4.82 -5.97 -3.95
N HIS A 195 -3.75 -6.49 -4.54
CA HIS A 195 -2.76 -5.74 -5.31
C HIS A 195 -1.99 -6.67 -6.26
N LEU A 196 -1.88 -6.33 -7.55
CA LEU A 196 -1.23 -7.18 -8.56
C LEU A 196 0.24 -7.54 -8.24
N ALA A 197 0.92 -6.74 -7.41
CA ALA A 197 2.24 -7.08 -6.88
C ALA A 197 2.28 -8.45 -6.16
N GLY A 198 1.13 -8.95 -5.71
CA GLY A 198 1.01 -10.30 -5.16
C GLY A 198 1.45 -11.39 -6.11
N LEU A 199 1.29 -11.19 -7.42
CA LEU A 199 1.80 -12.14 -8.43
C LEU A 199 3.34 -12.22 -8.44
N LEU A 200 4.02 -11.10 -8.18
CA LEU A 200 5.48 -11.08 -8.09
C LEU A 200 5.97 -11.80 -6.84
N ILE A 201 5.23 -11.71 -5.75
CA ILE A 201 5.51 -12.46 -4.52
C ILE A 201 5.36 -13.96 -4.77
N LEU A 202 4.24 -14.39 -5.37
CA LEU A 202 4.04 -15.80 -5.76
C LEU A 202 5.13 -16.29 -6.71
N GLY A 203 5.58 -15.45 -7.65
CA GLY A 203 6.70 -15.76 -8.54
C GLY A 203 8.02 -15.94 -7.80
N ALA A 204 8.30 -15.13 -6.79
CA ALA A 204 9.48 -15.26 -5.93
C ALA A 204 9.46 -16.56 -5.13
N GLU A 205 8.30 -16.92 -4.59
CA GLU A 205 8.10 -18.18 -3.87
C GLU A 205 8.26 -19.40 -4.77
N ALA A 206 7.68 -19.34 -5.99
CA ALA A 206 7.87 -20.38 -7.00
C ALA A 206 9.35 -20.56 -7.37
N ALA A 207 10.12 -19.46 -7.47
CA ALA A 207 11.56 -19.52 -7.74
C ALA A 207 12.32 -20.22 -6.60
N ILE A 208 11.99 -19.97 -5.33
CA ILE A 208 12.57 -20.67 -4.18
C ILE A 208 12.19 -22.14 -4.17
N LEU A 209 10.93 -22.46 -4.40
CA LEU A 209 10.49 -23.86 -4.46
C LEU A 209 11.13 -24.63 -5.62
N LEU A 210 11.32 -23.97 -6.77
CA LEU A 210 12.02 -24.54 -7.91
C LEU A 210 13.49 -24.82 -7.58
N ARG A 211 14.16 -23.85 -6.94
CA ARG A 211 15.53 -24.03 -6.43
C ARG A 211 15.62 -25.26 -5.51
N ASP A 212 14.72 -25.34 -4.53
CA ASP A 212 14.73 -26.41 -3.55
C ASP A 212 14.39 -27.76 -4.21
N PHE A 213 13.52 -27.78 -5.20
CA PHE A 213 13.22 -28.95 -6.01
C PHE A 213 14.44 -29.45 -6.80
N VAL A 214 15.18 -28.56 -7.47
CA VAL A 214 16.42 -28.91 -8.19
C VAL A 214 17.47 -29.48 -7.23
N ARG A 215 17.41 -29.13 -5.95
CA ARG A 215 18.30 -29.63 -4.89
C ARG A 215 17.78 -30.87 -4.16
N GLY A 216 16.70 -31.46 -4.66
CA GLY A 216 16.14 -32.70 -4.15
C GLY A 216 15.05 -32.56 -3.08
N ARG A 217 14.72 -31.34 -2.63
CA ARG A 217 13.62 -31.11 -1.70
C ARG A 217 12.28 -31.05 -2.44
N ARG A 218 11.32 -31.88 -2.05
CA ARG A 218 10.01 -31.96 -2.69
C ARG A 218 8.92 -31.37 -1.79
N ASP A 219 8.70 -30.08 -1.87
CA ASP A 219 7.64 -29.36 -1.12
C ASP A 219 6.29 -29.42 -1.89
N THR A 220 5.74 -30.62 -2.11
CA THR A 220 4.55 -30.85 -2.95
C THR A 220 3.37 -30.01 -2.51
N LEU A 221 3.08 -29.92 -1.19
CA LEU A 221 1.95 -29.14 -0.67
C LEU A 221 2.14 -27.63 -0.87
N ALA A 222 3.38 -27.13 -0.81
CA ALA A 222 3.67 -25.74 -1.12
C ALA A 222 3.44 -25.42 -2.60
N TRP A 223 3.83 -26.32 -3.52
CA TRP A 223 3.51 -26.21 -4.94
C TRP A 223 2.01 -26.25 -5.20
N MET A 224 1.28 -27.13 -4.52
CA MET A 224 -0.19 -27.19 -4.63
C MET A 224 -0.84 -25.89 -4.12
N ALA A 225 -0.30 -25.27 -3.05
CA ALA A 225 -0.79 -23.98 -2.56
C ALA A 225 -0.60 -22.86 -3.60
N ILE A 226 0.58 -22.77 -4.24
CA ILE A 226 0.81 -21.80 -5.32
C ILE A 226 -0.09 -22.09 -6.54
N ALA A 227 -0.23 -23.34 -6.94
CA ALA A 227 -1.12 -23.72 -8.03
C ALA A 227 -2.57 -23.37 -7.75
N LEU A 228 -3.04 -23.59 -6.51
CA LEU A 228 -4.37 -23.18 -6.05
C LEU A 228 -4.52 -21.65 -6.08
N ALA A 229 -3.53 -20.90 -5.61
CA ALA A 229 -3.55 -19.44 -5.64
C ALA A 229 -3.69 -18.89 -7.06
N ILE A 230 -2.90 -19.43 -7.99
CA ILE A 230 -2.96 -19.06 -9.42
C ILE A 230 -4.31 -19.48 -10.02
N GLY A 231 -4.76 -20.72 -9.76
CA GLY A 231 -6.04 -21.23 -10.26
C GLY A 231 -7.24 -20.39 -9.83
N LEU A 232 -7.27 -19.95 -8.57
CA LEU A 232 -8.29 -19.05 -8.05
C LEU A 232 -8.20 -17.63 -8.64
N PHE A 233 -7.03 -17.20 -9.14
CA PHE A 233 -6.85 -15.90 -9.78
C PHE A 233 -7.22 -15.91 -11.28
N ILE A 234 -7.22 -17.06 -11.96
CA ILE A 234 -7.54 -17.19 -13.40
C ILE A 234 -8.83 -16.44 -13.79
N PRO A 235 -9.95 -16.55 -13.06
CA PRO A 235 -11.19 -15.85 -13.41
C PRO A 235 -11.07 -14.32 -13.42
N TYR A 236 -10.07 -13.78 -12.75
CA TYR A 236 -9.83 -12.34 -12.65
C TYR A 236 -8.89 -11.80 -13.75
N ILE A 237 -8.21 -12.66 -14.49
CA ILE A 237 -7.25 -12.27 -15.54
C ILE A 237 -7.87 -11.30 -16.57
N PRO A 238 -9.10 -11.52 -17.08
CA PRO A 238 -9.71 -10.58 -18.03
C PRO A 238 -9.83 -9.14 -17.47
N VAL A 239 -10.19 -9.02 -16.20
CA VAL A 239 -10.26 -7.72 -15.51
C VAL A 239 -8.88 -7.09 -15.39
N ALA A 240 -7.87 -7.86 -14.99
CA ALA A 240 -6.49 -7.39 -14.86
C ALA A 240 -5.91 -6.94 -16.21
N ILE A 241 -6.22 -7.63 -17.30
CA ILE A 241 -5.82 -7.25 -18.67
C ILE A 241 -6.50 -5.93 -19.06
N GLN A 242 -7.78 -5.79 -18.83
CA GLN A 242 -8.50 -4.54 -19.15
C GLN A 242 -7.93 -3.36 -18.36
N GLN A 243 -7.62 -3.55 -17.08
CA GLN A 243 -6.94 -2.53 -16.26
C GLN A 243 -5.56 -2.16 -16.79
N SER A 244 -4.78 -3.15 -17.26
CA SER A 244 -3.45 -2.90 -17.83
C SER A 244 -3.50 -2.10 -19.13
N GLN A 245 -4.55 -2.27 -19.92
CA GLN A 245 -4.78 -1.45 -21.13
C GLN A 245 -5.02 0.02 -20.76
N GLY A 246 -5.80 0.30 -19.72
CA GLY A 246 -5.95 1.66 -19.19
C GLY A 246 -4.64 2.27 -18.68
N LEU A 247 -3.74 1.46 -18.10
CA LEU A 247 -2.38 1.91 -17.72
C LEU A 247 -1.50 2.27 -18.91
N ILE A 248 -1.61 1.53 -20.00
CA ILE A 248 -0.80 1.74 -21.22
C ILE A 248 -1.27 2.97 -21.99
N TYR A 249 -2.58 3.20 -22.02
CA TYR A 249 -3.20 4.31 -22.76
C TYR A 249 -3.42 5.56 -21.91
N GLY A 250 -3.33 5.47 -20.59
CA GLY A 250 -3.46 6.61 -19.69
C GLY A 250 -2.19 7.45 -19.64
N HIS A 251 -2.25 8.67 -20.19
CA HIS A 251 -1.13 9.64 -20.14
C HIS A 251 -0.77 10.12 -18.73
N TRP A 252 -1.45 9.64 -17.68
CA TRP A 252 -1.15 10.05 -16.31
C TRP A 252 0.27 9.67 -15.85
N LEU A 253 0.89 8.66 -16.47
CA LEU A 253 2.28 8.30 -16.23
C LEU A 253 3.26 9.34 -16.78
N ASP A 254 2.87 10.09 -17.80
CA ASP A 254 3.68 11.15 -18.42
C ASP A 254 3.84 12.36 -17.47
N TYR A 255 2.92 12.51 -16.50
CA TYR A 255 2.99 13.54 -15.46
C TYR A 255 3.90 13.19 -14.28
N LEU A 256 4.32 11.94 -14.14
CA LEU A 256 5.19 11.49 -13.05
C LEU A 256 6.67 11.84 -13.24
N GLY A 257 7.04 12.48 -14.35
CA GLY A 257 8.42 12.90 -14.63
C GLY A 257 8.77 12.82 -16.11
N PRO A 258 10.01 13.13 -16.48
CA PRO A 258 10.46 13.06 -17.87
C PRO A 258 10.22 11.65 -18.43
N PRO A 259 9.87 11.52 -19.72
CA PRO A 259 9.62 10.22 -20.34
C PRO A 259 10.85 9.32 -20.11
N TYR A 260 10.65 8.24 -19.38
CA TYR A 260 11.70 7.26 -19.10
C TYR A 260 12.01 6.44 -20.37
N ASN A 261 12.41 7.13 -21.43
CA ASN A 261 12.93 6.49 -22.63
C ASN A 261 14.38 6.04 -22.36
N TYR A 262 14.50 5.03 -21.51
CA TYR A 262 15.81 4.41 -21.33
C TYR A 262 16.28 3.81 -22.64
N PRO A 263 17.57 4.03 -23.01
CA PRO A 263 18.14 3.45 -24.21
C PRO A 263 18.07 1.90 -24.13
N LEU A 264 17.96 1.26 -25.30
CA LEU A 264 17.82 -0.20 -25.39
C LEU A 264 18.92 -0.93 -24.60
N ALA A 265 20.14 -0.39 -24.59
CA ALA A 265 21.24 -0.96 -23.80
C ALA A 265 20.95 -0.98 -22.29
N ALA A 266 20.32 0.06 -21.74
CA ALA A 266 19.93 0.08 -20.32
C ALA A 266 18.81 -0.94 -20.03
N LYS A 267 17.84 -1.10 -20.94
CA LYS A 267 16.79 -2.12 -20.83
C LYS A 267 17.36 -3.54 -20.85
N ILE A 268 18.30 -3.82 -21.76
CA ILE A 268 19.01 -5.09 -21.82
C ILE A 268 19.82 -5.34 -20.55
N ALA A 269 20.57 -4.34 -20.08
CA ALA A 269 21.37 -4.45 -18.85
C ALA A 269 20.48 -4.75 -17.63
N ALA A 270 19.35 -4.06 -17.48
CA ALA A 270 18.39 -4.33 -16.40
C ALA A 270 17.83 -5.76 -16.46
N ALA A 271 17.45 -6.22 -17.64
CA ALA A 271 16.98 -7.60 -17.85
C ALA A 271 18.05 -8.65 -17.52
N LEU A 272 19.30 -8.41 -17.92
CA LEU A 272 20.44 -9.28 -17.62
C LEU A 272 20.75 -9.31 -16.11
N VAL A 273 20.72 -8.18 -15.43
CA VAL A 273 20.89 -8.11 -13.97
C VAL A 273 19.78 -8.90 -13.26
N ALA A 274 18.53 -8.75 -13.68
CA ALA A 274 17.42 -9.50 -13.09
C ALA A 274 17.55 -11.01 -13.35
N ALA A 275 17.85 -11.40 -14.57
CA ALA A 275 18.09 -12.80 -14.93
C ALA A 275 19.29 -13.37 -14.15
N GLY A 276 20.39 -12.64 -14.08
CA GLY A 276 21.58 -13.02 -13.33
C GLY A 276 21.31 -13.18 -11.83
N PHE A 277 20.59 -12.24 -11.22
CA PHE A 277 20.20 -12.32 -9.81
C PHE A 277 19.25 -13.51 -9.54
N THR A 278 18.26 -13.70 -10.41
CA THR A 278 17.35 -14.84 -10.30
C THR A 278 18.10 -16.16 -10.45
N LEU A 279 19.00 -16.26 -11.45
CA LEU A 279 19.83 -17.44 -11.67
C LEU A 279 20.78 -17.68 -10.49
N TRP A 280 21.37 -16.62 -9.93
CA TRP A 280 22.20 -16.70 -8.73
C TRP A 280 21.40 -17.19 -7.52
N LEU A 281 20.17 -16.71 -7.30
CA LEU A 281 19.30 -17.21 -6.24
C LEU A 281 18.93 -18.68 -6.42
N VAL A 282 18.63 -19.11 -7.66
CA VAL A 282 18.21 -20.47 -7.95
C VAL A 282 19.39 -21.44 -7.95
N LEU A 283 20.52 -21.10 -8.57
CA LEU A 283 21.65 -22.00 -8.81
C LEU A 283 22.89 -21.69 -7.92
N GLY A 284 22.95 -20.51 -7.30
CA GLY A 284 24.13 -20.05 -6.58
C GLY A 284 24.47 -20.90 -5.36
N ARG A 285 25.67 -21.47 -5.36
CA ARG A 285 26.20 -22.25 -4.22
C ARG A 285 26.72 -21.37 -3.08
N ALA A 286 27.02 -20.10 -3.38
CA ALA A 286 27.60 -19.17 -2.41
C ALA A 286 26.63 -18.79 -1.28
N VAL A 287 25.32 -18.75 -1.55
CA VAL A 287 24.28 -18.52 -0.54
C VAL A 287 24.08 -19.73 0.38
N GLU A 288 24.65 -20.88 0.02
CA GLU A 288 24.46 -22.14 0.78
C GLU A 288 25.31 -22.26 2.00
N ARG A 289 26.46 -21.60 2.03
CA ARG A 289 27.42 -21.87 3.11
C ARG A 289 27.12 -21.14 4.40
N ASP A 290 26.47 -19.95 4.31
CA ASP A 290 26.34 -19.06 5.47
C ASP A 290 24.92 -18.52 5.75
N ALA A 291 23.93 -18.70 4.85
CA ALA A 291 22.55 -18.24 5.07
C ALA A 291 21.60 -19.42 5.39
N ASP A 292 20.89 -19.29 6.50
CA ASP A 292 19.83 -20.21 6.89
C ASP A 292 18.59 -20.10 5.94
N GLU A 293 17.68 -21.06 6.03
CA GLU A 293 16.49 -21.12 5.18
C GLU A 293 15.59 -19.87 5.33
N PRO A 294 15.31 -19.35 6.55
CA PRO A 294 14.57 -18.12 6.74
C PRO A 294 15.15 -16.92 6.00
N THR A 295 16.45 -16.69 6.16
CA THR A 295 17.16 -15.57 5.52
C THR A 295 17.07 -15.65 3.99
N ARG A 296 17.27 -16.83 3.41
CA ARG A 296 17.14 -17.04 1.95
C ARG A 296 15.74 -16.75 1.45
N LEU A 297 14.71 -17.22 2.17
CA LEU A 297 13.32 -16.98 1.81
C LEU A 297 12.99 -15.47 1.85
N LEU A 298 13.39 -14.78 2.93
CA LEU A 298 13.17 -13.33 3.07
C LEU A 298 13.91 -12.53 1.99
N VAL A 299 15.16 -12.86 1.67
CA VAL A 299 15.94 -12.21 0.60
C VAL A 299 15.25 -12.36 -0.76
N ALA A 300 14.78 -13.57 -1.10
CA ALA A 300 14.07 -13.78 -2.35
C ALA A 300 12.72 -13.08 -2.36
N TRP A 301 12.00 -13.13 -1.27
CA TRP A 301 10.66 -12.56 -1.11
C TRP A 301 10.64 -11.03 -1.19
N ILE A 302 11.71 -10.36 -0.76
CA ILE A 302 11.90 -8.92 -0.89
C ILE A 302 12.57 -8.59 -2.22
N GLY A 303 13.66 -9.28 -2.55
CA GLY A 303 14.56 -8.93 -3.64
C GLY A 303 13.95 -9.17 -5.03
N LEU A 304 13.30 -10.31 -5.27
CA LEU A 304 12.75 -10.62 -6.58
C LEU A 304 11.59 -9.70 -7.00
N PRO A 305 10.58 -9.42 -6.15
CA PRO A 305 9.55 -8.45 -6.47
C PRO A 305 10.11 -7.03 -6.69
N THR A 306 11.05 -6.59 -5.85
CA THR A 306 11.70 -5.28 -6.00
C THR A 306 12.42 -5.18 -7.34
N LEU A 307 13.22 -6.20 -7.67
CA LEU A 307 13.94 -6.25 -8.92
C LEU A 307 12.99 -6.30 -10.13
N ALA A 308 11.91 -7.08 -10.05
CA ALA A 308 10.90 -7.16 -11.10
C ALA A 308 10.22 -5.80 -11.35
N PHE A 309 9.92 -5.03 -10.29
CA PHE A 309 9.39 -3.68 -10.42
C PHE A 309 10.40 -2.71 -11.05
N ILE A 310 11.67 -2.74 -10.62
CA ILE A 310 12.72 -1.88 -11.20
C ILE A 310 12.88 -2.19 -12.68
N VAL A 311 13.02 -3.47 -13.02
CA VAL A 311 13.18 -3.92 -14.41
C VAL A 311 11.95 -3.60 -15.24
N GLY A 312 10.76 -3.88 -14.73
CA GLY A 312 9.50 -3.54 -15.39
C GLY A 312 9.37 -2.04 -15.65
N SER A 313 9.80 -1.20 -14.70
CA SER A 313 9.81 0.26 -14.86
C SER A 313 10.80 0.73 -15.92
N VAL A 314 11.93 0.04 -16.08
CA VAL A 314 12.93 0.39 -17.09
C VAL A 314 12.52 -0.11 -18.48
N ILE A 315 11.95 -1.33 -18.58
CA ILE A 315 11.67 -2.00 -19.85
C ILE A 315 10.32 -1.61 -20.44
N LEU A 316 9.28 -1.52 -19.60
CA LEU A 316 7.90 -1.31 -20.03
C LEU A 316 7.47 0.15 -19.86
N HIS A 317 7.24 0.57 -18.63
CA HIS A 317 6.75 1.89 -18.25
C HIS A 317 7.20 2.20 -16.83
N PRO A 318 7.36 3.48 -16.43
CA PRO A 318 7.66 3.85 -15.05
C PRO A 318 6.55 3.42 -14.10
N MET A 319 6.63 2.18 -13.61
CA MET A 319 5.64 1.57 -12.71
C MET A 319 6.13 1.49 -11.26
N PHE A 320 7.40 1.83 -11.00
CA PHE A 320 7.97 1.68 -9.68
C PHE A 320 7.39 2.71 -8.71
N ASN A 321 6.63 2.21 -7.74
CA ASN A 321 6.21 2.99 -6.59
C ASN A 321 6.56 2.19 -5.32
N PRO A 322 7.32 2.77 -4.37
CA PRO A 322 7.71 2.08 -3.13
C PRO A 322 6.54 1.46 -2.36
N ARG A 323 5.35 2.03 -2.43
CA ARG A 323 4.14 1.50 -1.78
C ARG A 323 3.76 0.09 -2.21
N TYR A 324 4.08 -0.29 -3.46
CA TYR A 324 3.80 -1.63 -3.97
C TYR A 324 4.65 -2.70 -3.28
N LEU A 325 5.72 -2.28 -2.63
CA LEU A 325 6.61 -3.12 -1.84
C LEU A 325 6.26 -3.13 -0.34
N ALA A 326 5.11 -2.60 0.06
CA ALA A 326 4.70 -2.52 1.46
C ALA A 326 4.87 -3.84 2.25
N PRO A 327 4.49 -5.04 1.72
CA PRO A 327 4.77 -6.30 2.40
C PRO A 327 6.27 -6.58 2.53
N GLY A 328 7.05 -6.27 1.49
CA GLY A 328 8.51 -6.44 1.48
C GLY A 328 9.20 -5.56 2.52
N MET A 329 8.69 -4.34 2.77
CA MET A 329 9.22 -3.46 3.81
C MET A 329 8.99 -4.02 5.22
N ALA A 330 7.82 -4.63 5.47
CA ALA A 330 7.56 -5.31 6.73
C ALA A 330 8.47 -6.54 6.91
N ALA A 331 8.67 -7.32 5.84
CA ALA A 331 9.60 -8.45 5.85
C ALA A 331 11.07 -8.01 5.97
N ALA A 332 11.43 -6.82 5.50
CA ALA A 332 12.78 -6.27 5.66
C ALA A 332 13.15 -6.05 7.14
N ALA A 333 12.19 -5.72 8.00
CA ALA A 333 12.43 -5.65 9.44
C ALA A 333 12.87 -7.01 10.00
N LEU A 334 12.28 -8.11 9.53
CA LEU A 334 12.71 -9.49 9.88
C LEU A 334 14.10 -9.79 9.34
N LEU A 335 14.39 -9.43 8.10
CA LEU A 335 15.70 -9.66 7.48
C LEU A 335 16.80 -8.88 8.21
N ILE A 336 16.54 -7.62 8.59
CA ILE A 336 17.46 -6.82 9.39
C ILE A 336 17.68 -7.48 10.76
N ALA A 337 16.61 -7.89 11.44
CA ALA A 337 16.68 -8.56 12.73
C ALA A 337 17.47 -9.88 12.65
N ALA A 338 17.28 -10.67 11.59
CA ALA A 338 18.07 -11.87 11.32
C ALA A 338 19.56 -11.54 11.11
N SER A 339 19.86 -10.50 10.33
CA SER A 339 21.25 -10.10 10.02
C SER A 339 22.02 -9.65 11.27
N ILE A 340 21.35 -9.04 12.24
CA ILE A 340 21.95 -8.64 13.52
C ILE A 340 21.83 -9.74 14.60
N GLY A 341 21.25 -10.88 14.25
CA GLY A 341 21.06 -12.01 15.18
C GLY A 341 22.36 -12.57 15.76
N ALA A 342 23.46 -12.52 15.00
CA ALA A 342 24.80 -12.90 15.46
C ALA A 342 25.40 -11.94 16.51
N TRP A 343 24.83 -10.77 16.68
CA TRP A 343 25.28 -9.78 17.65
C TRP A 343 24.76 -10.12 19.06
N SER A 344 25.47 -9.68 20.09
CA SER A 344 24.99 -9.88 21.46
C SER A 344 23.62 -9.20 21.63
N THR A 345 22.75 -9.78 22.46
CA THR A 345 21.39 -9.27 22.75
C THR A 345 21.39 -7.78 23.13
N LYS A 346 22.44 -7.31 23.81
CA LYS A 346 22.62 -5.91 24.19
C LYS A 346 22.70 -4.99 22.96
N TRP A 347 23.55 -5.32 21.99
CA TRP A 347 23.73 -4.51 20.79
C TRP A 347 22.52 -4.58 19.87
N ARG A 348 21.90 -5.73 19.75
CA ARG A 348 20.66 -5.92 18.99
C ARG A 348 19.51 -5.05 19.53
N ASN A 349 19.32 -5.06 20.86
CA ASN A 349 18.30 -4.23 21.50
C ASN A 349 18.62 -2.73 21.40
N LEU A 350 19.90 -2.34 21.50
CA LEU A 350 20.33 -0.96 21.35
C LEU A 350 20.05 -0.44 19.94
N LEU A 351 20.34 -1.24 18.91
CA LEU A 351 20.04 -0.88 17.52
C LEU A 351 18.53 -0.77 17.26
N ALA A 352 17.74 -1.73 17.75
CA ALA A 352 16.28 -1.68 17.62
C ALA A 352 15.69 -0.45 18.33
N ALA A 353 16.17 -0.14 19.53
CA ALA A 353 15.74 1.04 20.27
C ALA A 353 16.17 2.34 19.58
N GLY A 354 17.42 2.40 19.09
CA GLY A 354 17.93 3.54 18.33
C GLY A 354 17.15 3.77 17.03
N PHE A 355 16.84 2.70 16.31
CA PHE A 355 15.99 2.78 15.11
C PHE A 355 14.57 3.24 15.46
N ALA A 356 13.94 2.66 16.48
CA ALA A 356 12.61 3.07 16.93
C ALA A 356 12.59 4.55 17.35
N LEU A 357 13.62 5.01 18.07
CA LEU A 357 13.76 6.41 18.45
C LEU A 357 13.92 7.31 17.22
N ALA A 358 14.76 6.93 16.25
CA ALA A 358 14.91 7.67 15.00
C ALA A 358 13.58 7.75 14.23
N CYS A 359 12.83 6.65 14.17
CA CYS A 359 11.50 6.63 13.56
C CYS A 359 10.52 7.55 14.32
N LEU A 360 10.50 7.53 15.65
CA LEU A 360 9.67 8.43 16.45
C LEU A 360 9.99 9.91 16.19
N ILE A 361 11.27 10.25 16.04
CA ILE A 361 11.71 11.60 15.68
C ILE A 361 11.22 11.98 14.28
N MET A 362 11.13 11.00 13.36
CA MET A 362 10.68 11.22 11.98
C MET A 362 9.14 11.28 11.84
N LEU A 363 8.36 10.80 12.82
CA LEU A 363 6.89 10.76 12.75
C LEU A 363 6.23 12.12 12.42
N PRO A 364 6.65 13.26 12.96
CA PRO A 364 6.06 14.54 12.57
C PRO A 364 6.23 14.89 11.09
N PHE A 365 7.27 14.31 10.45
CA PHE A 365 7.57 14.52 9.03
C PHE A 365 6.92 13.45 8.12
N ALA A 366 6.37 12.37 8.71
CA ALA A 366 5.73 11.27 8.00
C ALA A 366 4.25 11.52 7.65
N ARG A 367 3.78 12.76 7.78
CA ARG A 367 2.41 13.10 7.42
C ARG A 367 2.26 13.24 5.92
N SER A 368 1.22 12.66 5.34
CA SER A 368 0.74 13.04 4.03
C SER A 368 0.40 14.54 4.06
N ARG A 369 0.74 15.28 3.02
CA ARG A 369 0.31 16.68 2.92
C ARG A 369 -1.22 16.68 2.87
N PRO A 370 -1.93 17.39 3.77
CA PRO A 370 -3.38 17.43 3.76
C PRO A 370 -3.85 18.10 2.47
N GLU A 371 -4.76 17.44 1.76
CA GLU A 371 -5.45 18.04 0.63
C GLU A 371 -6.66 18.82 1.16
N PRO A 372 -6.87 20.10 0.80
CA PRO A 372 -7.87 20.97 1.44
C PRO A 372 -9.28 20.78 0.87
N TRP A 373 -9.68 19.57 0.50
CA TRP A 373 -10.96 19.32 -0.14
C TRP A 373 -12.18 19.75 0.67
N ARG A 374 -12.11 19.63 1.99
CA ARG A 374 -13.18 20.08 2.90
C ARG A 374 -13.35 21.58 2.85
N ASP A 375 -12.26 22.31 2.86
CA ASP A 375 -12.26 23.78 2.85
C ASP A 375 -12.67 24.31 1.47
N LEU A 376 -12.20 23.70 0.39
CA LEU A 376 -12.62 23.99 -0.97
C LEU A 376 -14.13 23.78 -1.18
N ALA A 377 -14.67 22.67 -0.69
CA ALA A 377 -16.09 22.40 -0.73
C ALA A 377 -16.91 23.44 0.04
N ALA A 378 -16.42 23.86 1.21
CA ALA A 378 -17.07 24.88 2.02
C ALA A 378 -17.05 26.26 1.34
N GLN A 379 -15.94 26.63 0.69
CA GLN A 379 -15.83 27.88 -0.08
C GLN A 379 -16.81 27.89 -1.26
N VAL A 380 -16.88 26.82 -2.04
CA VAL A 380 -17.85 26.71 -3.17
C VAL A 380 -19.28 26.74 -2.65
N ALA A 381 -19.57 26.09 -1.50
CA ALA A 381 -20.90 26.10 -0.90
C ALA A 381 -21.36 27.51 -0.46
N ALA A 382 -20.43 28.41 -0.13
CA ALA A 382 -20.70 29.79 0.22
C ALA A 382 -20.99 30.69 -1.00
N GLY A 383 -20.74 30.18 -2.22
CA GLY A 383 -21.00 30.87 -3.49
C GLY A 383 -22.40 30.61 -4.03
N GLY A 384 -22.62 30.94 -5.30
CA GLY A 384 -23.89 30.74 -5.98
C GLY A 384 -24.15 29.27 -6.33
N PRO A 385 -25.38 28.76 -6.17
CA PRO A 385 -25.69 27.35 -6.46
C PRO A 385 -25.62 26.99 -7.96
N SER A 386 -25.58 27.97 -8.84
CA SER A 386 -25.49 27.80 -10.30
C SER A 386 -24.07 27.97 -10.85
N ASP A 387 -23.13 28.44 -10.01
CA ASP A 387 -21.76 28.69 -10.45
C ASP A 387 -21.10 27.35 -10.85
N PRO A 388 -20.56 27.20 -12.07
CA PRO A 388 -19.90 25.98 -12.48
C PRO A 388 -18.58 25.77 -11.70
N VAL A 389 -18.24 24.51 -11.43
CA VAL A 389 -16.98 24.11 -10.83
C VAL A 389 -16.14 23.41 -11.89
N PHE A 390 -15.08 24.05 -12.31
CA PHE A 390 -14.14 23.55 -13.29
C PHE A 390 -13.03 22.79 -12.58
N PHE A 391 -12.76 21.57 -13.03
CA PHE A 391 -11.68 20.76 -12.50
C PHE A 391 -10.58 20.60 -13.54
N GLU A 392 -9.37 21.01 -13.21
CA GLU A 392 -8.21 20.69 -14.02
C GLU A 392 -7.96 19.18 -13.99
N ALA A 393 -8.31 18.53 -15.09
CA ALA A 393 -8.11 17.10 -15.28
C ALA A 393 -6.79 16.85 -16.02
N GLY A 394 -5.68 17.17 -15.42
CA GLY A 394 -4.35 16.97 -16.01
C GLY A 394 -4.01 15.51 -16.34
N PHE A 395 -4.91 14.57 -15.99
CA PHE A 395 -4.80 13.15 -16.30
C PHE A 395 -5.72 12.71 -17.44
N VAL A 396 -6.50 13.61 -18.01
CA VAL A 396 -7.52 13.29 -19.01
C VAL A 396 -7.08 13.88 -20.34
N SER A 397 -6.96 13.04 -21.36
CA SER A 397 -6.67 13.50 -22.72
C SER A 397 -7.85 14.31 -23.29
N ASN A 398 -7.62 15.07 -24.36
CA ASN A 398 -8.69 15.80 -25.05
C ASN A 398 -9.82 14.87 -25.54
N GLU A 399 -9.50 13.64 -25.94
CA GLU A 399 -10.47 12.62 -26.34
C GLU A 399 -11.29 12.11 -25.15
N ASP A 400 -10.65 11.91 -23.99
CA ASP A 400 -11.33 11.51 -22.77
C ASP A 400 -12.25 12.60 -22.24
N THR A 401 -11.90 13.88 -22.43
CA THR A 401 -12.74 15.02 -22.04
C THR A 401 -14.01 15.09 -22.87
N ALA A 402 -13.93 14.80 -24.16
CA ALA A 402 -15.11 14.68 -25.02
C ALA A 402 -16.00 13.51 -24.59
N ASN A 403 -15.41 12.38 -24.18
CA ASN A 403 -16.12 11.22 -23.64
C ASN A 403 -16.80 11.52 -22.29
N VAL A 404 -16.16 12.29 -21.43
CA VAL A 404 -16.72 12.79 -20.15
C VAL A 404 -17.93 13.68 -20.42
N ALA A 405 -17.81 14.63 -21.35
CA ALA A 405 -18.90 15.53 -21.75
C ALA A 405 -20.10 14.76 -22.32
N ASN A 406 -19.86 13.62 -22.97
CA ASN A 406 -20.88 12.74 -23.54
C ASN A 406 -21.37 11.65 -22.56
N GLY A 407 -21.01 11.70 -21.29
CA GLY A 407 -21.44 10.73 -20.27
C GLY A 407 -20.74 9.36 -20.35
N GLY A 408 -19.72 9.22 -21.18
CA GLY A 408 -19.02 7.96 -21.43
C GLY A 408 -17.95 7.60 -20.38
N PHE A 409 -17.39 8.59 -19.67
CA PHE A 409 -16.44 8.34 -18.59
C PHE A 409 -17.13 8.67 -17.25
N PRO A 410 -17.20 7.75 -16.28
CA PRO A 410 -17.75 8.09 -14.98
C PRO A 410 -16.88 9.20 -14.40
N PHE A 411 -17.47 10.32 -14.02
CA PHE A 411 -16.86 11.41 -13.29
C PHE A 411 -15.86 10.87 -12.33
N GLY A 412 -14.63 11.02 -12.74
CA GLY A 412 -13.71 10.13 -12.14
C GLY A 412 -12.93 10.80 -11.05
N TYR A 413 -11.72 10.56 -11.10
CA TYR A 413 -10.70 10.75 -10.12
C TYR A 413 -10.56 12.19 -9.60
N TYR A 414 -10.91 13.20 -10.41
CA TYR A 414 -10.68 14.61 -10.09
C TYR A 414 -11.82 15.28 -9.33
N SER A 415 -13.08 14.88 -9.52
CA SER A 415 -14.22 15.47 -8.77
C SER A 415 -14.57 14.68 -7.52
N VAL A 416 -14.21 13.40 -7.44
CA VAL A 416 -14.57 12.50 -6.32
C VAL A 416 -14.16 13.04 -4.95
N PRO A 417 -12.95 13.60 -4.73
CA PRO A 417 -12.60 14.16 -3.43
C PRO A 417 -13.45 15.38 -3.06
N PHE A 418 -13.75 16.21 -4.03
CA PHE A 418 -14.64 17.35 -3.85
C PHE A 418 -16.07 16.89 -3.57
N ASP A 419 -16.61 15.96 -4.36
CA ASP A 419 -17.96 15.43 -4.23
C ASP A 419 -18.20 14.68 -2.92
N TYR A 420 -17.15 14.17 -2.30
CA TYR A 420 -17.25 13.58 -0.96
C TYR A 420 -17.65 14.63 0.11
N TYR A 421 -17.20 15.87 -0.03
CA TYR A 421 -17.49 16.96 0.91
C TYR A 421 -18.59 17.91 0.44
N PHE A 422 -18.94 17.86 -0.85
CA PHE A 422 -19.84 18.83 -1.47
C PHE A 422 -21.11 18.20 -2.04
N ALA A 423 -22.23 18.45 -1.39
CA ALA A 423 -23.55 17.96 -1.81
C ALA A 423 -24.33 18.93 -2.73
N GLY A 424 -23.77 20.09 -3.09
CA GLY A 424 -24.44 21.08 -3.93
C GLY A 424 -24.64 20.62 -5.38
N ALA A 425 -25.61 21.25 -6.06
CA ALA A 425 -25.99 20.93 -7.43
C ALA A 425 -25.16 21.66 -8.50
N ASN A 426 -24.15 22.42 -8.11
CA ASN A 426 -23.27 23.16 -9.01
C ASN A 426 -22.76 22.27 -10.16
N PRO A 427 -22.80 22.70 -11.42
CA PRO A 427 -22.26 21.93 -12.53
C PRO A 427 -20.78 21.62 -12.37
N ARG A 428 -20.37 20.33 -12.53
CA ARG A 428 -18.96 19.88 -12.52
C ARG A 428 -18.50 19.78 -13.96
N ILE A 429 -17.44 20.49 -14.30
CA ILE A 429 -16.90 20.55 -15.65
C ILE A 429 -15.43 20.14 -15.60
N ALA A 430 -15.10 19.02 -16.23
CA ALA A 430 -13.72 18.62 -16.42
C ALA A 430 -13.08 19.47 -17.52
N ILE A 431 -11.86 19.93 -17.30
CA ILE A 431 -11.09 20.69 -18.27
C ILE A 431 -9.84 19.89 -18.59
N PRO A 432 -9.54 19.62 -19.87
CA PRO A 432 -8.26 19.05 -20.27
C PRO A 432 -7.14 19.99 -19.84
N GLY A 433 -5.92 19.46 -19.66
CA GLY A 433 -4.79 20.23 -19.17
C GLY A 433 -4.68 21.61 -19.84
N PHE A 434 -4.30 22.61 -19.07
CA PHE A 434 -4.39 24.04 -19.40
C PHE A 434 -3.65 24.52 -20.66
N ASP A 435 -2.83 23.68 -21.27
CA ASP A 435 -2.07 24.00 -22.48
C ASP A 435 -2.92 23.88 -23.76
N SER A 436 -4.22 23.51 -23.65
CA SER A 436 -5.06 23.35 -24.82
C SER A 436 -5.98 24.55 -25.01
N GLU A 437 -6.05 25.06 -26.24
CA GLU A 437 -7.00 26.10 -26.67
C GLU A 437 -8.45 25.69 -26.42
N THR A 438 -8.75 24.39 -26.48
CA THR A 438 -10.06 23.82 -26.18
C THR A 438 -10.44 24.00 -24.69
N ALA A 439 -9.52 23.86 -23.76
CA ALA A 439 -9.77 24.11 -22.33
C ALA A 439 -10.13 25.57 -22.09
N ARG A 440 -9.39 26.47 -22.72
CA ARG A 440 -9.61 27.92 -22.65
C ARG A 440 -10.96 28.31 -23.19
N MET A 441 -11.32 27.83 -24.37
CA MET A 441 -12.64 28.07 -24.98
C MET A 441 -13.79 27.53 -24.13
N THR A 442 -13.62 26.33 -23.53
CA THR A 442 -14.66 25.74 -22.66
C THR A 442 -14.87 26.58 -21.41
N ILE A 443 -13.79 27.07 -20.77
CA ILE A 443 -13.89 27.98 -19.62
C ILE A 443 -14.58 29.28 -20.01
N GLU A 444 -14.15 29.94 -21.11
CA GLU A 444 -14.70 31.21 -21.58
C GLU A 444 -16.19 31.10 -21.87
N GLU A 445 -16.61 30.06 -22.60
CA GLU A 445 -18.03 29.85 -22.96
C GLU A 445 -18.91 29.62 -21.74
N ARG A 446 -18.48 28.75 -20.83
CA ARG A 446 -19.29 28.35 -19.68
C ARG A 446 -19.31 29.39 -18.58
N VAL A 447 -18.19 30.04 -18.29
CA VAL A 447 -18.13 31.12 -17.29
C VAL A 447 -18.87 32.36 -17.80
N SER A 448 -18.75 32.66 -19.09
CA SER A 448 -19.52 33.80 -19.70
C SER A 448 -21.01 33.60 -19.59
N SER A 449 -21.49 32.36 -19.78
CA SER A 449 -22.93 32.04 -19.70
C SER A 449 -23.45 31.99 -18.25
N ALA A 450 -22.62 31.66 -17.26
CA ALA A 450 -23.00 31.52 -15.85
C ALA A 450 -22.75 32.78 -15.02
N GLY A 451 -22.03 33.78 -15.53
CA GLY A 451 -21.68 35.02 -14.83
C GLY A 451 -20.61 34.84 -13.76
N GLY A 452 -20.01 33.67 -13.61
CA GLY A 452 -18.93 33.32 -12.71
C GLY A 452 -18.68 31.81 -12.62
N GLY A 453 -17.66 31.40 -11.90
CA GLY A 453 -17.34 29.97 -11.72
C GLY A 453 -16.19 29.75 -10.74
N TRP A 454 -15.94 28.50 -10.39
CA TRP A 454 -14.87 28.06 -9.53
C TRP A 454 -13.89 27.21 -10.33
N LEU A 455 -12.60 27.45 -10.15
CA LEU A 455 -11.55 26.62 -10.75
C LEU A 455 -10.80 25.87 -9.65
N VAL A 456 -10.84 24.55 -9.73
CA VAL A 456 -10.07 23.65 -8.87
C VAL A 456 -8.87 23.15 -9.67
N SER A 457 -7.68 23.57 -9.28
CA SER A 457 -6.42 23.20 -9.94
C SER A 457 -5.53 22.38 -9.00
N TRP A 458 -4.85 21.39 -9.57
CA TRP A 458 -3.92 20.50 -8.87
C TRP A 458 -2.47 21.00 -8.90
N LYS A 459 -2.16 22.06 -9.65
CA LYS A 459 -0.79 22.57 -9.82
C LYS A 459 -0.56 23.90 -9.12
N GLU A 460 0.51 24.00 -8.33
CA GLU A 460 1.07 25.29 -7.93
C GLU A 460 1.62 26.03 -9.16
N GLY A 461 1.21 27.29 -9.31
CA GLY A 461 1.90 28.21 -10.21
C GLY A 461 1.86 27.83 -11.69
N GLY A 462 0.94 26.97 -12.09
CA GLY A 462 0.76 26.63 -13.52
C GLY A 462 0.39 27.84 -14.35
N ALA A 463 0.60 27.76 -15.64
CA ALA A 463 0.43 28.78 -16.68
C ALA A 463 -0.90 29.58 -16.67
N LEU A 464 -1.88 29.14 -15.88
CA LEU A 464 -3.16 29.84 -15.72
C LEU A 464 -3.03 31.28 -15.24
N ASN A 465 -2.00 31.61 -14.45
CA ASN A 465 -1.77 32.99 -13.99
C ASN A 465 -1.23 33.90 -15.12
N ALA A 466 -0.66 33.33 -16.17
CA ALA A 466 -0.05 34.10 -17.25
C ALA A 466 -1.01 34.28 -18.45
N GLU A 467 -2.04 33.45 -18.58
CA GLU A 467 -2.77 33.31 -19.85
C GLU A 467 -4.29 33.40 -19.76
N LEU A 468 -4.89 33.71 -18.61
CA LEU A 468 -6.32 34.04 -18.56
C LEU A 468 -6.55 35.35 -19.33
N PRO A 469 -7.37 35.33 -20.40
CA PRO A 469 -7.65 36.54 -21.13
C PRO A 469 -8.46 37.49 -20.25
N ASP A 470 -7.95 38.67 -20.05
CA ASP A 470 -8.51 39.81 -19.31
C ASP A 470 -9.17 39.47 -17.96
N PRO A 471 -8.44 39.63 -16.85
CA PRO A 471 -8.94 39.41 -15.47
C PRO A 471 -10.22 40.17 -15.15
N LYS A 472 -10.54 41.21 -15.89
CA LYS A 472 -11.78 42.02 -15.74
C LYS A 472 -13.04 41.32 -16.23
N ARG A 473 -12.95 40.33 -17.12
CA ARG A 473 -14.06 39.48 -17.53
C ARG A 473 -14.40 38.39 -16.51
N PHE A 474 -13.43 37.94 -15.79
CA PHE A 474 -13.65 37.05 -14.64
C PHE A 474 -13.90 37.94 -13.42
N LYS A 475 -15.16 38.26 -13.10
CA LYS A 475 -15.53 38.85 -11.78
C LYS A 475 -15.01 38.08 -10.58
N ALA A 476 -14.11 37.21 -10.81
CA ALA A 476 -13.74 36.12 -9.95
C ALA A 476 -12.25 35.88 -9.85
N ASP A 477 -11.42 36.88 -10.00
CA ASP A 477 -10.02 36.72 -9.58
C ASP A 477 -9.90 36.26 -8.11
N GLU A 478 -10.90 36.60 -7.28
CA GLU A 478 -11.01 36.08 -5.91
C GLU A 478 -11.80 34.78 -5.81
N LYS A 479 -12.79 34.50 -6.66
CA LYS A 479 -13.60 33.28 -6.63
C LYS A 479 -12.96 32.10 -7.36
N LEU A 480 -12.12 32.36 -8.36
CA LEU A 480 -11.40 31.32 -9.10
C LEU A 480 -10.09 30.86 -8.41
N ARG A 481 -9.67 31.57 -7.38
CA ARG A 481 -8.56 31.13 -6.53
C ARG A 481 -9.09 30.45 -5.28
N ALA A 482 -9.63 29.25 -5.43
CA ALA A 482 -9.51 28.32 -4.35
C ALA A 482 -8.00 28.18 -4.08
N GLU A 483 -7.57 28.48 -2.89
CA GLU A 483 -6.17 28.60 -2.52
C GLU A 483 -5.31 27.52 -3.16
N ARG A 484 -4.22 27.94 -3.79
CA ARG A 484 -3.24 27.07 -4.42
C ARG A 484 -2.57 26.24 -3.34
N HIS A 485 -3.02 25.04 -3.14
CA HIS A 485 -2.23 24.07 -2.44
C HIS A 485 -1.49 23.22 -3.46
N PRO A 486 -0.17 23.09 -3.31
CA PRO A 486 0.57 22.16 -4.13
C PRO A 486 0.08 20.76 -3.81
N VAL A 487 -0.81 20.26 -4.62
CA VAL A 487 -0.94 18.82 -4.75
C VAL A 487 0.27 18.42 -5.60
N GLY A 488 1.43 18.53 -4.98
CA GLY A 488 2.61 17.94 -5.54
C GLY A 488 2.29 16.46 -5.70
N VAL A 489 2.47 15.93 -6.88
CA VAL A 489 2.52 14.52 -7.21
C VAL A 489 3.74 13.92 -6.48
N VAL A 490 3.68 13.92 -5.18
CA VAL A 490 4.45 13.09 -4.28
C VAL A 490 3.42 12.47 -3.38
N ASP A 491 2.67 11.65 -3.99
CA ASP A 491 2.15 10.48 -3.34
C ASP A 491 3.37 9.63 -2.96
N LEU A 492 4.00 9.94 -1.87
CA LEU A 492 4.98 9.08 -1.21
C LEU A 492 4.26 7.93 -0.52
#